data_df431b7dd9e55f0fd3827a30f9c1f424
#
_entry.id   df431b7dd9e55f0fd3827a30f9c1f424
#
_cell.length_a   1.000
_cell.length_b   1.000
_cell.length_c   1.000
_cell.angle_alpha   90.00
_cell.angle_beta   90.00
_cell.angle_gamma   90.00
#
_symmetry.space_group_name_H-M   'P 1'
#
loop_
_entity.id
_entity.type
_entity.pdbx_description
1 polymer ?
#
loop_
_entity_poly.entity_id
_entity_poly.type
_entity_poly.pdbx_seq_one_letter_code
_entity_poly.pdbx_strand_id
1 'polypeptide(L)'
;MIISITGLRPKSILHSIPFWFRAIPSFNQAKNAPGNKFCEVKRIQGIQHTLTAWDDMETLRAFVGSGPHLKAVKSFRKIATGSTYHYESDVIPTWEEARRLWEANYREY
;
A
#
# COMPACT_ATOMS: atom_id res chain seq x y z
N MET A 1 -12.42 -9.83 6.61
CA MET A 1 -11.42 -9.47 5.59
C MET A 1 -10.27 -8.71 6.20
N ILE A 2 -9.16 -8.66 5.51
CA ILE A 2 -7.98 -7.94 5.97
C ILE A 2 -7.92 -6.58 5.28
N ILE A 3 -7.80 -5.53 6.08
CA ILE A 3 -7.61 -4.15 5.61
C ILE A 3 -6.13 -3.82 5.71
N SER A 4 -5.55 -3.31 4.63
CA SER A 4 -4.15 -2.89 4.59
C SER A 4 -4.05 -1.44 4.16
N ILE A 5 -3.31 -0.65 4.93
CA ILE A 5 -3.09 0.77 4.66
C ILE A 5 -1.59 1.00 4.57
N THR A 6 -1.14 1.56 3.46
CA THR A 6 0.27 1.91 3.28
C THR A 6 0.42 3.42 3.14
N GLY A 7 1.57 3.92 3.55
CA GLY A 7 1.95 5.32 3.32
C GLY A 7 3.33 5.36 2.68
N LEU A 8 3.45 5.97 1.52
CA LEU A 8 4.68 6.01 0.74
C LEU A 8 5.04 7.45 0.39
N ARG A 9 6.32 7.79 0.51
CA ARG A 9 6.85 9.10 0.14
C ARG A 9 8.17 8.94 -0.62
N PRO A 10 8.31 9.48 -1.84
CA PRO A 10 9.61 9.54 -2.51
C PRO A 10 10.63 10.30 -1.67
N LYS A 11 11.88 9.84 -1.65
CA LYS A 11 12.94 10.47 -0.84
C LYS A 11 13.26 11.91 -1.27
N SER A 12 13.08 12.21 -2.56
CA SER A 12 13.26 13.54 -3.09
C SER A 12 12.49 13.68 -4.40
N ILE A 13 12.46 14.90 -4.95
CA ILE A 13 11.81 15.12 -6.25
C ILE A 13 12.50 14.32 -7.38
N LEU A 14 13.81 14.11 -7.26
CA LEU A 14 14.55 13.28 -8.22
C LEU A 14 14.18 11.81 -8.15
N HIS A 15 13.64 11.34 -7.02
CA HIS A 15 13.18 9.97 -6.85
C HIS A 15 11.72 9.78 -7.22
N SER A 16 10.99 10.85 -7.57
CA SER A 16 9.56 10.76 -7.89
C SER A 16 9.28 9.94 -9.15
N ILE A 17 10.09 10.08 -10.20
CA ILE A 17 9.89 9.32 -11.44
C ILE A 17 10.07 7.82 -11.22
N PRO A 18 11.20 7.34 -10.65
CA PRO A 18 11.33 5.90 -10.37
C PRO A 18 10.31 5.40 -9.35
N PHE A 19 9.89 6.23 -8.39
CA PHE A 19 8.82 5.86 -7.46
C PHE A 19 7.53 5.52 -8.20
N TRP A 20 7.04 6.41 -9.07
CA TRP A 20 5.81 6.19 -9.81
C TRP A 20 5.93 5.06 -10.83
N PHE A 21 7.09 4.90 -11.43
CA PHE A 21 7.36 3.81 -12.35
C PHE A 21 7.17 2.43 -11.70
N ARG A 22 7.39 2.33 -10.38
CA ARG A 22 7.18 1.10 -9.61
C ARG A 22 5.79 1.03 -8.97
N ALA A 23 5.27 2.17 -8.53
CA ALA A 23 4.00 2.23 -7.81
C ALA A 23 2.79 1.92 -8.71
N ILE A 24 2.76 2.45 -9.92
CA ILE A 24 1.62 2.26 -10.82
C ILE A 24 1.40 0.78 -11.20
N PRO A 25 2.43 0.03 -11.65
CA PRO A 25 2.25 -1.40 -11.91
C PRO A 25 1.83 -2.19 -10.68
N SER A 26 2.38 -1.85 -9.51
CA SER A 26 2.02 -2.51 -8.24
C SER A 26 0.55 -2.27 -7.89
N PHE A 27 0.06 -1.03 -8.05
CA PHE A 27 -1.34 -0.70 -7.84
C PHE A 27 -2.27 -1.46 -8.79
N ASN A 28 -1.92 -1.51 -10.08
CA ASN A 28 -2.69 -2.27 -11.05
C ASN A 28 -2.71 -3.76 -10.75
N GLN A 29 -1.60 -4.31 -10.28
CA GLN A 29 -1.54 -5.69 -9.81
C GLN A 29 -2.50 -5.93 -8.65
N ALA A 30 -2.54 -5.01 -7.67
CA ALA A 30 -3.42 -5.13 -6.51
C ALA A 30 -4.89 -5.17 -6.93
N LYS A 31 -5.30 -4.29 -7.84
CA LYS A 31 -6.70 -4.23 -8.31
C LYS A 31 -7.17 -5.53 -8.94
N ASN A 32 -6.27 -6.28 -9.55
CA ASN A 32 -6.58 -7.50 -10.29
C ASN A 32 -6.16 -8.77 -9.54
N ALA A 33 -5.61 -8.66 -8.34
CA ALA A 33 -5.15 -9.81 -7.58
C ALA A 33 -6.31 -10.64 -7.02
N PRO A 34 -6.18 -11.97 -7.01
CA PRO A 34 -7.17 -12.82 -6.35
C PRO A 34 -7.35 -12.42 -4.88
N GLY A 35 -8.60 -12.36 -4.44
CA GLY A 35 -8.94 -12.00 -3.07
C GLY A 35 -8.98 -10.51 -2.76
N ASN A 36 -8.60 -9.65 -3.72
CA ASN A 36 -8.75 -8.21 -3.54
C ASN A 36 -10.21 -7.80 -3.66
N LYS A 37 -10.74 -7.12 -2.64
CA LYS A 37 -12.12 -6.66 -2.59
C LYS A 37 -12.25 -5.15 -2.76
N PHE A 38 -11.16 -4.41 -2.53
CA PHE A 38 -11.18 -2.96 -2.59
C PHE A 38 -9.76 -2.46 -2.78
N CYS A 39 -9.60 -1.42 -3.59
CA CYS A 39 -8.30 -0.81 -3.81
C CYS A 39 -8.47 0.65 -4.22
N GLU A 40 -8.02 1.55 -3.35
CA GLU A 40 -7.99 2.98 -3.64
C GLU A 40 -6.66 3.59 -3.22
N VAL A 41 -6.30 4.68 -3.86
CA VAL A 41 -5.15 5.49 -3.47
C VAL A 41 -5.59 6.91 -3.19
N LYS A 42 -4.93 7.56 -2.24
CA LYS A 42 -5.19 8.96 -1.91
C LYS A 42 -3.93 9.62 -1.39
N ARG A 43 -3.66 10.82 -1.87
CA ARG A 43 -2.56 11.62 -1.35
C ARG A 43 -3.08 12.50 -0.21
N ILE A 44 -2.47 12.38 0.96
CA ILE A 44 -2.84 13.16 2.16
C ILE A 44 -1.55 13.71 2.76
N GLN A 45 -1.45 15.03 2.86
CA GLN A 45 -0.29 15.71 3.46
C GLN A 45 1.05 15.26 2.84
N GLY A 46 1.07 15.09 1.53
CA GLY A 46 2.28 14.70 0.79
C GLY A 46 2.63 13.22 0.85
N ILE A 47 1.83 12.42 1.52
CA ILE A 47 2.04 10.97 1.61
C ILE A 47 1.04 10.27 0.70
N GLN A 48 1.53 9.34 -0.14
CA GLN A 48 0.68 8.50 -0.97
C GLN A 48 0.20 7.31 -0.15
N HIS A 49 -1.10 7.27 0.11
CA HIS A 49 -1.73 6.16 0.83
C HIS A 49 -2.41 5.22 -0.13
N THR A 50 -2.27 3.93 0.13
CA THR A 50 -3.05 2.88 -0.55
C THR A 50 -3.89 2.18 0.49
N LEU A 51 -5.19 2.10 0.24
CA LEU A 51 -6.14 1.36 1.08
C LEU A 51 -6.66 0.18 0.29
N THR A 52 -6.38 -1.02 0.78
CA THR A 52 -6.81 -2.26 0.15
C THR A 52 -7.55 -3.15 1.13
N ALA A 53 -8.47 -3.96 0.63
CA ALA A 53 -9.16 -4.98 1.41
C ALA A 53 -9.01 -6.33 0.72
N TRP A 54 -8.77 -7.38 1.51
CA TRP A 54 -8.45 -8.73 1.05
C TRP A 54 -9.31 -9.75 1.76
N ASP A 55 -9.59 -10.86 1.09
CA ASP A 55 -10.37 -11.96 1.68
C ASP A 55 -9.74 -12.47 2.98
N ASP A 56 -8.41 -12.67 2.97
CA ASP A 56 -7.65 -13.19 4.10
C ASP A 56 -6.17 -12.81 3.99
N MET A 57 -5.38 -13.23 4.98
CA MET A 57 -3.94 -12.96 4.99
C MET A 57 -3.20 -13.72 3.89
N GLU A 58 -3.70 -14.87 3.48
CA GLU A 58 -3.07 -15.67 2.42
C GLU A 58 -3.08 -14.91 1.09
N THR A 59 -4.24 -14.33 0.72
CA THR A 59 -4.35 -13.55 -0.52
C THR A 59 -3.51 -12.27 -0.48
N LEU A 60 -3.46 -11.59 0.66
CA LEU A 60 -2.59 -10.43 0.84
C LEU A 60 -1.11 -10.81 0.68
N ARG A 61 -0.66 -11.87 1.33
CA ARG A 61 0.73 -12.33 1.24
C ARG A 61 1.11 -12.76 -0.16
N ALA A 62 0.20 -13.43 -0.86
CA ALA A 62 0.43 -13.83 -2.25
C ALA A 62 0.67 -12.61 -3.15
N PHE A 63 -0.12 -11.55 -2.97
CA PHE A 63 0.08 -10.29 -3.69
C PHE A 63 1.42 -9.64 -3.35
N VAL A 64 1.73 -9.50 -2.05
CA VAL A 64 2.96 -8.83 -1.59
C VAL A 64 4.21 -9.50 -2.14
N GLY A 65 4.21 -10.83 -2.23
CA GLY A 65 5.36 -11.63 -2.67
C GLY A 65 5.47 -11.86 -4.16
N SER A 66 4.72 -11.17 -5.01
CA SER A 66 4.70 -11.48 -6.45
C SER A 66 4.71 -10.23 -7.35
N GLY A 67 5.18 -10.44 -8.58
CA GLY A 67 5.08 -9.51 -9.71
C GLY A 67 5.59 -8.10 -9.46
N PRO A 68 4.92 -7.09 -10.02
CA PRO A 68 5.31 -5.68 -9.87
C PRO A 68 5.41 -5.22 -8.43
N HIS A 69 4.56 -5.71 -7.53
CA HIS A 69 4.65 -5.35 -6.11
C HIS A 69 5.96 -5.82 -5.49
N LEU A 70 6.40 -7.04 -5.78
CA LEU A 70 7.68 -7.53 -5.27
C LEU A 70 8.85 -6.71 -5.79
N LYS A 71 8.82 -6.32 -7.07
CA LYS A 71 9.84 -5.42 -7.65
C LYS A 71 9.85 -4.06 -6.96
N ALA A 72 8.68 -3.51 -6.67
CA ALA A 72 8.55 -2.24 -5.94
C ALA A 72 9.18 -2.34 -4.55
N VAL A 73 8.89 -3.41 -3.80
CA VAL A 73 9.46 -3.63 -2.46
C VAL A 73 10.99 -3.70 -2.51
N LYS A 74 11.54 -4.44 -3.47
CA LYS A 74 13.00 -4.57 -3.63
C LYS A 74 13.70 -3.24 -3.94
N SER A 75 13.03 -2.35 -4.66
CA SER A 75 13.57 -1.04 -5.05
C SER A 75 13.26 0.05 -4.02
N PHE A 76 12.37 -0.22 -3.09
CA PHE A 76 11.73 0.76 -2.23
C PHE A 76 12.71 1.61 -1.43
N ARG A 77 13.66 0.97 -0.74
CA ARG A 77 14.59 1.67 0.16
C ARG A 77 15.49 2.67 -0.54
N LYS A 78 15.68 2.52 -1.85
CA LYS A 78 16.52 3.41 -2.64
C LYS A 78 15.80 4.70 -3.02
N ILE A 79 14.49 4.67 -3.20
CA ILE A 79 13.74 5.75 -3.83
C ILE A 79 12.66 6.37 -2.96
N ALA A 80 12.25 5.70 -1.88
CA ALA A 80 11.15 6.17 -1.06
C ALA A 80 11.28 5.71 0.39
N THR A 81 10.51 6.36 1.27
CA THR A 81 10.23 5.87 2.62
C THR A 81 8.79 5.43 2.69
N GLY A 82 8.48 4.47 3.56
CA GLY A 82 7.11 3.98 3.67
C GLY A 82 6.82 3.23 4.95
N SER A 83 5.53 3.10 5.20
CA SER A 83 4.98 2.50 6.41
C SER A 83 3.71 1.76 6.08
N THR A 84 3.41 0.71 6.83
CA THR A 84 2.23 -0.10 6.59
C THR A 84 1.56 -0.48 7.90
N TYR A 85 0.24 -0.67 7.84
CA TYR A 85 -0.56 -1.25 8.91
C TYR A 85 -1.66 -2.10 8.29
N HIS A 86 -1.90 -3.27 8.85
CA HIS A 86 -3.02 -4.11 8.43
C HIS A 86 -3.74 -4.67 9.66
N TYR A 87 -5.04 -4.91 9.51
CA TYR A 87 -5.88 -5.44 10.57
C TYR A 87 -7.09 -6.16 9.99
N GLU A 88 -7.75 -6.97 10.81
CA GLU A 88 -8.97 -7.66 10.42
C GLU A 88 -10.19 -6.78 10.68
N SER A 89 -11.13 -6.75 9.73
CA SER A 89 -12.39 -6.01 9.84
C SER A 89 -13.43 -6.59 8.91
N ASP A 90 -14.71 -6.45 9.29
CA ASP A 90 -15.81 -6.83 8.43
C ASP A 90 -16.27 -5.70 7.51
N VAL A 91 -15.78 -4.49 7.73
CA VAL A 91 -16.15 -3.32 6.94
C VAL A 91 -14.92 -2.58 6.46
N ILE A 92 -15.05 -1.94 5.29
CA ILE A 92 -14.00 -1.07 4.73
C ILE A 92 -14.09 0.28 5.44
N PRO A 93 -12.99 0.79 6.04
CA PRO A 93 -13.02 2.05 6.76
C PRO A 93 -13.14 3.24 5.80
N THR A 94 -13.58 4.37 6.32
CA THR A 94 -13.44 5.66 5.63
C THR A 94 -11.96 6.03 5.55
N TRP A 95 -11.61 6.94 4.65
CA TRP A 95 -10.23 7.43 4.57
C TRP A 95 -9.78 8.13 5.86
N GLU A 96 -10.66 8.85 6.51
CA GLU A 96 -10.37 9.50 7.78
C GLU A 96 -9.99 8.48 8.86
N GLU A 97 -10.79 7.43 8.99
CA GLU A 97 -10.52 6.35 9.94
C GLU A 97 -9.27 5.56 9.59
N ALA A 98 -9.10 5.21 8.31
CA ALA A 98 -7.92 4.50 7.82
C ALA A 98 -6.65 5.27 8.13
N ARG A 99 -6.61 6.58 7.84
CA ARG A 99 -5.46 7.42 8.11
C ARG A 99 -5.13 7.49 9.60
N ARG A 100 -6.15 7.62 10.44
CA ARG A 100 -5.99 7.67 11.91
C ARG A 100 -5.40 6.36 12.44
N LEU A 101 -5.91 5.22 11.97
CA LEU A 101 -5.40 3.91 12.37
C LEU A 101 -3.96 3.71 11.92
N TRP A 102 -3.64 4.10 10.71
CA TRP A 102 -2.27 4.00 10.20
C TRP A 102 -1.32 4.89 11.02
N GLU A 103 -1.66 6.13 11.30
CA GLU A 103 -0.82 7.04 12.09
C GLU A 103 -0.53 6.48 13.50
N ALA A 104 -1.50 5.81 14.11
CA ALA A 104 -1.35 5.27 15.46
C ALA A 104 -0.54 3.97 15.52
N ASN A 105 -0.47 3.20 14.42
CA ASN A 105 -0.01 1.82 14.47
C ASN A 105 1.01 1.44 13.39
N TYR A 106 1.37 2.31 12.47
CA TYR A 106 2.18 1.92 11.32
C TYR A 106 3.55 1.36 11.73
N ARG A 107 4.06 0.49 10.85
CA ARG A 107 5.44 -0.01 10.90
C ARG A 107 6.16 0.42 9.64
N GLU A 108 7.39 0.89 9.80
CA GLU A 108 8.23 1.27 8.66
C GLU A 108 8.78 0.03 7.96
N TYR A 109 8.92 0.16 6.66
CA TYR A 109 9.57 -0.87 5.87
C TYR A 109 11.06 -0.98 6.18
#